data_4759ff4201aacdea5331db50fa127c0c
#
_entry.id   4759ff4201aacdea5331db50fa127c0c
#
_cell.length_a   1.000
_cell.length_b   1.000
_cell.length_c   1.000
_cell.angle_alpha   90.00
_cell.angle_beta   90.00
_cell.angle_gamma   90.00
#
_symmetry.space_group_name_H-M   'P 1'
#
loop_
_entity.id
_entity.type
_entity.pdbx_description
1 polymer ?
#
loop_
_entity_poly.entity_id
_entity_poly.type
_entity_poly.pdbx_seq_one_letter_code
_entity_poly.pdbx_strand_id
1 'polypeptide(L)'
;MTRRLLDASTYAVLATVNGDGSPQSSVVWVRRDGDELLMSTIRGRRKTANMARDPRVSLCLYDPADPFQYVEVRGTVDMVEEGGNELIDELSRAYMSKPWKHRPAEVRLVVRLTPSKVVERVSVQSPSYVGRDD
;
A
#
# COMPACT_ATOMS: atom_id res chain seq x y z
N MET A 1 -8.15 -1.18 14.16
CA MET A 1 -8.40 -1.79 12.84
C MET A 1 -7.22 -1.61 11.88
N THR A 2 -6.73 -0.39 11.72
CA THR A 2 -5.67 -0.11 10.73
C THR A 2 -4.42 -0.95 10.95
N ARG A 3 -3.85 -0.91 12.17
CA ARG A 3 -2.63 -1.66 12.47
C ARG A 3 -2.84 -3.17 12.34
N ARG A 4 -4.00 -3.67 12.77
CA ARG A 4 -4.33 -5.09 12.67
C ARG A 4 -4.33 -5.55 11.21
N LEU A 5 -4.96 -4.81 10.31
CA LEU A 5 -5.00 -5.17 8.90
C LEU A 5 -3.61 -5.09 8.25
N LEU A 6 -2.85 -4.05 8.56
CA LEU A 6 -1.50 -3.89 8.03
C LEU A 6 -0.56 -5.00 8.50
N ASP A 7 -0.63 -5.35 9.78
CA ASP A 7 0.27 -6.35 10.37
C ASP A 7 -0.15 -7.80 10.02
N ALA A 8 -1.35 -7.99 9.47
CA ALA A 8 -1.86 -9.30 9.07
C ALA A 8 -1.52 -9.68 7.62
N SER A 9 -0.59 -8.97 6.97
CA SER A 9 -0.24 -9.19 5.56
C SER A 9 -1.47 -9.14 4.65
N THR A 10 -2.31 -8.14 4.85
CA THR A 10 -3.51 -7.91 4.05
C THR A 10 -3.13 -7.28 2.72
N TYR A 11 -3.69 -7.78 1.61
CA TYR A 11 -3.49 -7.16 0.31
C TYR A 11 -4.10 -5.77 0.29
N ALA A 12 -3.42 -4.85 -0.37
CA ALA A 12 -3.84 -3.46 -0.45
C ALA A 12 -3.93 -3.02 -1.92
N VAL A 13 -4.75 -2.01 -2.18
CA VAL A 13 -4.84 -1.37 -3.49
C VAL A 13 -4.23 0.01 -3.37
N LEU A 14 -3.18 0.25 -4.16
CA LEU A 14 -2.49 1.53 -4.23
C LEU A 14 -3.00 2.32 -5.43
N ALA A 15 -3.45 3.54 -5.19
CA ALA A 15 -3.87 4.48 -6.23
C ALA A 15 -2.79 5.55 -6.41
N THR A 16 -2.38 5.76 -7.65
CA THR A 16 -1.44 6.81 -8.05
C THR A 16 -2.08 7.68 -9.13
N VAL A 17 -1.43 8.77 -9.50
CA VAL A 17 -1.97 9.74 -10.46
C VAL A 17 -1.19 9.65 -11.77
N ASN A 18 -1.88 9.30 -12.87
CA ASN A 18 -1.30 9.30 -14.21
C ASN A 18 -0.95 10.71 -14.67
N GLY A 19 -0.13 10.81 -15.72
CA GLY A 19 0.31 12.10 -16.26
C GLY A 19 -0.81 13.01 -16.73
N ASP A 20 -1.95 12.45 -17.14
CA ASP A 20 -3.14 13.19 -17.55
C ASP A 20 -4.09 13.52 -16.39
N GLY A 21 -3.70 13.17 -15.15
CA GLY A 21 -4.51 13.40 -13.96
C GLY A 21 -5.49 12.28 -13.63
N SER A 22 -5.61 11.27 -14.49
CA SER A 22 -6.50 10.13 -14.20
C SER A 22 -5.91 9.22 -13.14
N PRO A 23 -6.74 8.54 -12.35
CA PRO A 23 -6.25 7.61 -11.33
C PRO A 23 -5.78 6.29 -11.94
N GLN A 24 -4.79 5.66 -11.30
CA GLN A 24 -4.27 4.34 -11.65
C GLN A 24 -4.21 3.51 -10.39
N SER A 25 -4.62 2.25 -10.44
CA SER A 25 -4.66 1.36 -9.28
C SER A 25 -3.91 0.06 -9.53
N SER A 26 -3.30 -0.48 -8.48
CA SER A 26 -2.67 -1.80 -8.52
C SER A 26 -2.71 -2.44 -7.15
N VAL A 27 -2.70 -3.79 -7.11
CA VAL A 27 -2.61 -4.53 -5.86
C VAL A 27 -1.15 -4.59 -5.42
N VAL A 28 -0.92 -4.32 -4.14
CA VAL A 28 0.44 -4.27 -3.57
C VAL A 28 0.49 -5.02 -2.25
N TRP A 29 1.70 -5.43 -1.87
CA TRP A 29 2.03 -5.86 -0.53
C TRP A 29 2.49 -4.64 0.27
N VAL A 30 2.19 -4.61 1.55
CA VAL A 30 2.51 -3.47 2.41
C VAL A 30 2.98 -3.96 3.76
N ARG A 31 3.91 -3.23 4.35
CA ARG A 31 4.39 -3.43 5.71
C ARG A 31 4.38 -2.09 6.45
N ARG A 32 4.04 -2.15 7.71
CA ARG A 32 4.10 -0.97 8.57
C ARG A 32 5.51 -0.80 9.14
N ASP A 33 5.98 0.45 9.18
CA ASP A 33 7.21 0.84 9.85
C ASP A 33 6.88 2.02 10.77
N GLY A 34 6.52 1.72 12.03
CA GLY A 34 5.95 2.73 12.92
C GLY A 34 4.63 3.25 12.36
N ASP A 35 4.57 4.55 12.11
CA ASP A 35 3.38 5.18 11.54
C ASP A 35 3.48 5.35 10.01
N GLU A 36 4.55 4.90 9.41
CA GLU A 36 4.75 4.93 7.97
C GLU A 36 4.52 3.57 7.35
N LEU A 37 4.27 3.54 6.04
CA LEU A 37 4.00 2.31 5.30
C LEU A 37 5.06 2.10 4.23
N LEU A 38 5.53 0.86 4.12
CA LEU A 38 6.54 0.49 3.14
C LEU A 38 5.95 -0.45 2.10
N MET A 39 6.26 -0.18 0.84
CA MET A 39 5.86 -1.00 -0.30
C MET A 39 7.06 -1.14 -1.23
N SER A 40 7.01 -2.14 -2.11
CA SER A 40 8.05 -2.36 -3.10
C SER A 40 7.53 -2.06 -4.49
N THR A 41 8.37 -1.45 -5.32
CA THR A 41 8.08 -1.27 -6.73
C THR A 41 9.35 -1.46 -7.55
N ILE A 42 9.20 -1.53 -8.87
CA ILE A 42 10.31 -1.67 -9.80
C ILE A 42 10.42 -0.41 -10.64
N ARG A 43 11.65 0.08 -10.82
CA ARG A 43 11.91 1.19 -11.74
C ARG A 43 11.40 0.82 -13.14
N GLY A 44 10.69 1.75 -13.77
CA GLY A 44 10.14 1.55 -15.12
C GLY A 44 8.66 1.19 -15.15
N ARG A 45 8.06 0.86 -14.01
CA ARG A 45 6.62 0.61 -13.98
C ARG A 45 5.83 1.92 -14.02
N ARG A 46 4.57 1.83 -14.50
CA ARG A 46 3.67 2.99 -14.58
C ARG A 46 3.52 3.67 -13.23
N LYS A 47 3.22 2.92 -12.18
CA LYS A 47 3.02 3.49 -10.85
C LYS A 47 4.30 4.13 -10.30
N THR A 48 5.47 3.59 -10.64
CA THR A 48 6.74 4.17 -10.23
C THR A 48 6.95 5.54 -10.86
N ALA A 49 6.72 5.64 -12.17
CA ALA A 49 6.80 6.92 -12.88
C ALA A 49 5.75 7.91 -12.36
N ASN A 50 4.54 7.43 -12.08
CA ASN A 50 3.48 8.27 -11.52
C ASN A 50 3.88 8.87 -10.18
N MET A 51 4.41 8.05 -9.26
CA MET A 51 4.83 8.51 -7.93
C MET A 51 6.03 9.44 -7.97
N ALA A 52 6.93 9.26 -8.93
CA ALA A 52 8.06 10.16 -9.12
C ALA A 52 7.61 11.56 -9.58
N ARG A 53 6.56 11.63 -10.37
CA ARG A 53 6.01 12.88 -10.88
C ARG A 53 5.05 13.55 -9.90
N ASP A 54 4.18 12.75 -9.27
CA ASP A 54 3.18 13.22 -8.31
C ASP A 54 3.20 12.28 -7.11
N PRO A 55 3.73 12.72 -5.96
CA PRO A 55 3.90 11.84 -4.80
C PRO A 55 2.62 11.52 -4.05
N ARG A 56 1.49 12.12 -4.41
CA ARG A 56 0.22 11.87 -3.72
C ARG A 56 -0.32 10.50 -4.07
N VAL A 57 -0.68 9.74 -3.04
CA VAL A 57 -1.21 8.39 -3.20
C VAL A 57 -2.36 8.15 -2.23
N SER A 58 -3.13 7.11 -2.53
CA SER A 58 -4.11 6.55 -1.61
C SER A 58 -3.93 5.04 -1.57
N LEU A 59 -3.93 4.48 -0.37
CA LEU A 59 -3.84 3.04 -0.15
C LEU A 59 -5.12 2.59 0.53
N CYS A 60 -5.77 1.56 -0.04
CA CYS A 60 -6.99 1.00 0.53
C CYS A 60 -6.79 -0.48 0.81
N LEU A 61 -7.16 -0.91 2.01
CA LEU A 61 -7.17 -2.32 2.37
C LEU A 61 -8.43 -2.63 3.16
N TYR A 62 -8.97 -3.83 2.96
CA TYR A 62 -10.20 -4.25 3.62
C TYR A 62 -9.97 -5.52 4.42
N ASP A 63 -10.85 -5.75 5.40
CA ASP A 63 -10.83 -6.96 6.20
C ASP A 63 -11.40 -8.12 5.36
N PRO A 64 -10.60 -9.16 5.07
CA PRO A 64 -11.11 -10.28 4.27
C PRO A 64 -12.29 -11.01 4.90
N ALA A 65 -12.41 -10.97 6.22
CA ALA A 65 -13.53 -11.58 6.94
C ALA A 65 -14.80 -10.73 6.86
N ASP A 66 -14.65 -9.42 6.62
CA ASP A 66 -15.77 -8.48 6.51
C ASP A 66 -15.35 -7.30 5.62
N PRO A 67 -15.56 -7.42 4.29
CA PRO A 67 -15.09 -6.41 3.33
C PRO A 67 -15.70 -5.01 3.50
N PHE A 68 -16.78 -4.88 4.25
CA PHE A 68 -17.33 -3.57 4.58
C PHE A 68 -16.53 -2.84 5.65
N GLN A 69 -15.59 -3.53 6.29
CA GLN A 69 -14.57 -2.90 7.14
C GLN A 69 -13.33 -2.66 6.31
N TYR A 70 -12.97 -1.40 6.11
CA TYR A 70 -11.79 -1.05 5.33
C TYR A 70 -11.14 0.21 5.85
N VAL A 71 -9.90 0.39 5.41
CA VAL A 71 -9.07 1.54 5.76
C VAL A 71 -8.58 2.18 4.48
N GLU A 72 -8.66 3.51 4.41
CA GLU A 72 -8.00 4.29 3.38
C GLU A 72 -6.91 5.12 4.03
N VAL A 73 -5.68 5.02 3.52
CA VAL A 73 -4.55 5.82 3.98
C VAL A 73 -4.13 6.73 2.83
N ARG A 74 -4.30 8.03 3.01
CA ARG A 74 -3.84 9.03 2.03
C ARG A 74 -2.55 9.64 2.53
N GLY A 75 -1.67 9.96 1.61
CA GLY A 75 -0.41 10.59 1.97
C GLY A 75 0.47 10.83 0.76
N THR A 76 1.74 11.05 1.05
CA THR A 76 2.75 11.24 0.02
C THR A 76 3.84 10.20 0.18
N VAL A 77 4.49 9.89 -0.94
CA VAL A 77 5.56 8.88 -0.95
C VAL A 77 6.88 9.49 -1.34
N ASP A 78 7.96 8.86 -0.87
CA ASP A 78 9.28 8.97 -1.46
C ASP A 78 9.78 7.58 -1.81
N MET A 79 10.77 7.50 -2.68
CA MET A 79 11.29 6.22 -3.17
C MET A 79 12.81 6.25 -3.11
N VAL A 80 13.40 5.16 -2.60
CA VAL A 80 14.85 4.98 -2.56
C VAL A 80 15.21 3.57 -3.02
N GLU A 81 16.38 3.43 -3.63
CA GLU A 81 16.88 2.14 -4.08
C GLU A 81 17.46 1.33 -2.91
N GLU A 82 18.07 2.01 -1.96
CA GLU A 82 18.68 1.36 -0.79
C GLU A 82 17.61 0.56 -0.02
N GLY A 83 17.90 -0.70 0.26
CA GLY A 83 16.99 -1.58 0.97
C GLY A 83 15.90 -2.22 0.11
N GLY A 84 15.88 -1.96 -1.20
CA GLY A 84 14.83 -2.47 -2.08
C GLY A 84 14.78 -3.99 -2.17
N ASN A 85 15.94 -4.63 -2.30
CA ASN A 85 16.01 -6.09 -2.38
C ASN A 85 15.63 -6.74 -1.06
N GLU A 86 16.05 -6.17 0.05
CA GLU A 86 15.73 -6.67 1.39
C GLU A 86 14.23 -6.57 1.65
N LEU A 87 13.62 -5.46 1.28
CA LEU A 87 12.18 -5.26 1.50
C LEU A 87 11.33 -6.22 0.68
N ILE A 88 11.62 -6.42 -0.62
CA ILE A 88 10.82 -7.35 -1.42
C ILE A 88 10.94 -8.77 -0.90
N ASP A 89 12.11 -9.18 -0.43
CA ASP A 89 12.29 -10.50 0.18
C ASP A 89 11.45 -10.63 1.45
N GLU A 90 11.49 -9.63 2.31
CA GLU A 90 10.70 -9.60 3.55
C GLU A 90 9.19 -9.68 3.24
N LEU A 91 8.71 -8.89 2.28
CA LEU A 91 7.30 -8.92 1.88
C LEU A 91 6.91 -10.27 1.28
N SER A 92 7.77 -10.86 0.46
CA SER A 92 7.52 -12.18 -0.11
C SER A 92 7.39 -13.25 0.98
N ARG A 93 8.25 -13.21 1.99
CA ARG A 93 8.16 -14.15 3.13
C ARG A 93 6.87 -13.94 3.91
N ALA A 94 6.45 -12.71 4.13
CA ALA A 94 5.23 -12.39 4.87
C ALA A 94 3.96 -12.79 4.10
N TYR A 95 3.91 -12.55 2.79
CA TYR A 95 2.71 -12.76 1.97
C TYR A 95 2.66 -14.12 1.29
N MET A 96 3.82 -14.69 0.94
CA MET A 96 3.94 -15.91 0.13
C MET A 96 4.64 -17.06 0.87
N SER A 97 5.17 -16.81 2.06
CA SER A 97 5.92 -17.78 2.88
C SER A 97 7.16 -18.34 2.17
N LYS A 98 7.79 -17.56 1.30
CA LYS A 98 9.00 -17.95 0.59
C LYS A 98 9.85 -16.75 0.25
N PRO A 99 11.18 -16.94 0.03
CA PRO A 99 12.05 -15.87 -0.38
C PRO A 99 11.69 -15.37 -1.77
N TRP A 100 12.04 -14.11 -2.05
CA TRP A 100 11.85 -13.52 -3.36
C TRP A 100 12.96 -13.98 -4.31
N LYS A 101 12.58 -14.32 -5.54
CA LYS A 101 13.54 -14.66 -6.58
C LYS A 101 13.91 -13.37 -7.33
N HIS A 102 15.09 -12.87 -7.05
CA HIS A 102 15.57 -11.63 -7.68
C HIS A 102 15.87 -11.86 -9.17
N ARG A 103 15.59 -10.83 -9.97
CA ARG A 103 15.89 -10.78 -11.38
C ARG A 103 16.92 -9.68 -11.62
N PRO A 104 18.08 -9.97 -12.26
CA PRO A 104 19.15 -8.98 -12.36
C PRO A 104 18.77 -7.67 -13.07
N ALA A 105 17.81 -7.72 -14.00
CA ALA A 105 17.38 -6.55 -14.75
C ALA A 105 16.43 -5.65 -13.96
N GLU A 106 15.90 -6.09 -12.81
CA GLU A 106 14.94 -5.33 -12.02
C GLU A 106 15.65 -4.50 -10.96
N VAL A 107 15.36 -3.21 -10.95
CA VAL A 107 15.82 -2.31 -9.89
C VAL A 107 14.66 -2.13 -8.90
N ARG A 108 14.80 -2.72 -7.72
CA ARG A 108 13.79 -2.65 -6.67
C ARG A 108 13.95 -1.37 -5.85
N LEU A 109 12.82 -0.71 -5.63
CA LEU A 109 12.74 0.53 -4.85
C LEU A 109 11.89 0.31 -3.61
N VAL A 110 12.29 0.94 -2.52
CA VAL A 110 11.43 1.09 -1.33
C VAL A 110 10.55 2.30 -1.55
N VAL A 111 9.24 2.10 -1.47
CA VAL A 111 8.27 3.19 -1.47
C VAL A 111 7.86 3.42 -0.03
N ARG A 112 8.14 4.60 0.50
CA ARG A 112 7.78 4.98 1.87
C ARG A 112 6.62 5.98 1.81
N LEU A 113 5.47 5.58 2.36
CA LEU A 113 4.27 6.41 2.43
C LEU A 113 4.20 7.05 3.80
N THR A 114 4.16 8.37 3.82
CA THR A 114 3.92 9.16 5.03
C THR A 114 2.45 9.56 5.06
N PRO A 115 1.64 9.00 5.98
CA PRO A 115 0.22 9.29 6.02
C PRO A 115 -0.07 10.74 6.36
N SER A 116 -1.03 11.34 5.65
CA SER A 116 -1.61 12.64 6.00
C SER A 116 -3.03 12.50 6.51
N LYS A 117 -3.73 11.41 6.13
CA LYS A 117 -5.09 11.14 6.57
C LYS A 117 -5.35 9.65 6.57
N VAL A 118 -5.94 9.15 7.67
CA VAL A 118 -6.37 7.75 7.78
C VAL A 118 -7.87 7.76 8.01
N VAL A 119 -8.60 7.05 7.14
CA VAL A 119 -10.05 6.92 7.22
C VAL A 119 -10.39 5.46 7.46
N GLU A 120 -11.00 5.16 8.60
CA GLU A 120 -11.47 3.83 8.94
C GLU A 120 -12.98 3.75 8.74
N ARG A 121 -13.44 2.68 8.08
CA ARG A 121 -14.86 2.42 7.89
C ARG A 121 -15.22 1.13 8.62
N VAL A 122 -16.25 1.20 9.46
CA VAL A 122 -16.76 0.02 10.15
C VAL A 122 -17.86 -0.63 9.32
N SER A 123 -17.99 -1.95 9.49
CA SER A 123 -19.05 -2.72 8.84
C SER A 123 -20.43 -2.21 9.25
N VAL A 124 -21.40 -2.27 8.32
CA VAL A 124 -22.81 -2.01 8.64
C VAL A 124 -23.35 -3.01 9.67
N GLN A 125 -22.67 -4.15 9.86
CA GLN A 125 -22.99 -5.14 10.88
C GLN A 125 -22.42 -4.79 12.26
N SER A 126 -21.54 -3.79 12.33
CA SER A 126 -20.91 -3.39 13.57
C SER A 126 -21.89 -2.61 14.44
N PRO A 127 -21.94 -2.86 15.77
CA PRO A 127 -22.74 -2.02 16.67
C PRO A 127 -22.36 -0.54 16.68
N SER A 128 -21.14 -0.21 16.23
CA SER A 128 -20.68 1.17 16.16
C SER A 128 -21.05 1.87 14.84
N TYR A 129 -21.71 1.19 13.91
CA TYR A 129 -22.12 1.79 12.64
C TYR A 129 -23.26 2.79 12.88
N VAL A 130 -23.11 4.00 12.36
CA VAL A 130 -24.10 5.07 12.53
C VAL A 130 -24.69 5.58 11.22
N GLY A 131 -24.43 4.89 10.11
CA GLY A 131 -24.90 5.30 8.78
C GLY A 131 -24.23 6.58 8.30
N ARG A 132 -24.00 6.70 7.00
CA ARG A 132 -23.43 7.91 6.39
C ARG A 132 -23.58 7.85 4.88
N ASP A 133 -23.42 9.01 4.28
CA ASP A 133 -23.36 9.16 2.84
C ASP A 133 -21.90 9.10 2.40
N ASP A 134 -21.61 8.21 1.47
CA ASP A 134 -20.28 8.06 0.88
C ASP A 134 -20.34 8.31 -0.62
#